data_44a712cd22927231b87d089892b3b64c
#
_entry.id   44a712cd22927231b87d089892b3b64c
#
_cell.length_a   1.000
_cell.length_b   1.000
_cell.length_c   1.000
_cell.angle_alpha   90.00
_cell.angle_beta   90.00
_cell.angle_gamma   90.00
#
_symmetry.space_group_name_H-M   'P 1'
#
loop_
_entity.id
_entity.type
_entity.pdbx_description
1 polymer ?
#
loop_
_entity_poly.entity_id
_entity_poly.type
_entity_poly.pdbx_seq_one_letter_code
_entity_poly.pdbx_strand_id
1 'polypeptide(L)'
;VKKLLCICIIVLSVAYISCQKNNSNQQTSGMTVRLLTDATGVDDKSFNAAAWRGILEYYGDTWENPRQRGSVYDWVTAQTQDMYIPNLRQATDEGYDLIIATGFTWDMAVDTVAAGNPQQKYLIVDVDWLESTNVMQAVYAEHEGSFLVGVAAALKALEDGIVNPRFGFIGGVPGAVITKFEVGYVQGILSIIPDAQIVDYYVNSWGEPALAKTQAKNWYDSGVYAIYSAAGGSGNGTIAQAKEYRDAGRNVWAIGVDSDQHEEGIYNNAGDSAVLTSMLKRVESSVLYALNAVKNNSFSGKIITFDLKAEGVGYSTANSAISKAITDQLEIVKRKITNGEIQIAPTLAEAMRLPGFPQNLRAIDD
;
A
#
# COMPACT_ATOMS: atom_id res chain seq x y z
N VAL A 1 -49.31 -56.45 71.81
CA VAL A 1 -48.23 -55.51 71.66
C VAL A 1 -47.49 -55.83 70.35
N LYS A 2 -47.83 -55.16 69.27
CA LYS A 2 -47.25 -55.36 67.93
C LYS A 2 -46.28 -54.27 67.65
N LYS A 3 -44.99 -54.61 67.41
CA LYS A 3 -43.94 -53.69 66.93
C LYS A 3 -44.03 -53.57 65.41
N LEU A 4 -44.22 -52.37 64.96
CA LEU A 4 -44.22 -52.03 63.54
C LEU A 4 -42.75 -51.72 63.11
N LEU A 5 -42.26 -52.45 62.12
CA LEU A 5 -40.91 -52.28 61.61
C LEU A 5 -41.01 -51.38 60.35
N CYS A 6 -40.50 -50.16 60.43
CA CYS A 6 -40.37 -49.27 59.29
C CYS A 6 -39.09 -49.56 58.54
N ILE A 7 -39.22 -50.05 57.33
CA ILE A 7 -38.09 -50.19 56.37
C ILE A 7 -37.95 -48.90 55.60
N CYS A 8 -36.85 -48.15 55.82
CA CYS A 8 -36.47 -47.00 55.00
C CYS A 8 -35.75 -47.51 53.77
N ILE A 9 -36.38 -47.37 52.60
CA ILE A 9 -35.73 -47.58 51.30
C ILE A 9 -35.00 -46.30 50.94
N ILE A 10 -33.64 -46.31 50.99
CA ILE A 10 -32.80 -45.23 50.47
C ILE A 10 -32.64 -45.46 48.97
N VAL A 11 -33.30 -44.62 48.16
CA VAL A 11 -33.07 -44.57 46.69
C VAL A 11 -31.83 -43.74 46.45
N LEU A 12 -30.72 -44.37 46.07
CA LEU A 12 -29.52 -43.73 45.57
C LEU A 12 -29.80 -43.24 44.13
N SER A 13 -30.07 -41.96 43.98
CA SER A 13 -30.04 -41.30 42.65
C SER A 13 -28.61 -40.99 42.25
N VAL A 14 -28.05 -41.81 41.35
CA VAL A 14 -26.77 -41.52 40.72
C VAL A 14 -27.00 -40.39 39.70
N ALA A 15 -26.61 -39.18 40.06
CA ALA A 15 -26.56 -38.07 39.12
C ALA A 15 -25.43 -38.28 38.12
N TYR A 16 -25.72 -38.65 36.91
CA TYR A 16 -24.79 -38.56 35.78
C TYR A 16 -24.54 -37.08 35.50
N ILE A 17 -23.39 -36.58 35.97
CA ILE A 17 -22.86 -35.31 35.51
C ILE A 17 -22.29 -35.53 34.12
N SER A 18 -23.10 -35.30 33.11
CA SER A 18 -22.63 -35.15 31.73
C SER A 18 -21.80 -33.88 31.67
N CYS A 19 -20.46 -34.03 31.57
CA CYS A 19 -19.59 -32.95 31.13
C CYS A 19 -19.97 -32.58 29.69
N GLN A 20 -20.97 -31.74 29.52
CA GLN A 20 -21.07 -30.94 28.30
C GLN A 20 -19.84 -30.03 28.30
N LYS A 21 -18.89 -30.30 27.39
CA LYS A 21 -17.98 -29.30 26.91
C LYS A 21 -18.84 -28.16 26.37
N ASN A 22 -19.03 -27.14 27.15
CA ASN A 22 -19.43 -25.85 26.63
C ASN A 22 -18.29 -25.41 25.69
N ASN A 23 -18.43 -25.71 24.40
CA ASN A 23 -17.87 -24.86 23.38
C ASN A 23 -18.61 -23.53 23.54
N SER A 24 -18.14 -22.67 24.42
CA SER A 24 -18.39 -21.27 24.33
C SER A 24 -17.66 -20.79 23.08
N ASN A 25 -18.29 -20.98 21.90
CA ASN A 25 -18.11 -20.00 20.84
C ASN A 25 -18.54 -18.67 21.48
N GLN A 26 -17.58 -17.95 22.10
CA GLN A 26 -17.68 -16.52 22.19
C GLN A 26 -17.68 -16.04 20.73
N GLN A 27 -18.87 -15.94 20.18
CA GLN A 27 -19.14 -15.16 19.00
C GLN A 27 -18.66 -13.76 19.36
N THR A 28 -17.43 -13.44 18.94
CA THR A 28 -16.93 -12.07 18.98
C THR A 28 -17.95 -11.25 18.22
N SER A 29 -18.67 -10.36 18.90
CA SER A 29 -19.75 -9.56 18.36
C SER A 29 -19.26 -8.45 17.41
N GLY A 30 -18.16 -8.66 16.74
CA GLY A 30 -17.51 -7.76 15.81
C GLY A 30 -17.28 -8.42 14.45
N MET A 31 -17.35 -7.63 13.39
CA MET A 31 -17.01 -8.04 12.03
C MET A 31 -15.55 -8.55 11.99
N THR A 32 -15.32 -9.67 11.31
CA THR A 32 -14.01 -10.32 11.24
C THR A 32 -13.35 -10.06 9.89
N VAL A 33 -12.01 -9.88 9.89
CA VAL A 33 -11.24 -9.49 8.70
C VAL A 33 -9.95 -10.28 8.57
N ARG A 34 -9.66 -10.76 7.36
CA ARG A 34 -8.36 -11.35 7.00
C ARG A 34 -7.68 -10.51 5.93
N LEU A 35 -6.45 -10.06 6.22
CA LEU A 35 -5.57 -9.44 5.24
C LEU A 35 -4.63 -10.48 4.64
N LEU A 36 -4.52 -10.52 3.32
CA LEU A 36 -3.60 -11.38 2.58
C LEU A 36 -2.58 -10.49 1.85
N THR A 37 -1.31 -10.72 2.12
CA THR A 37 -0.20 -9.95 1.55
C THR A 37 0.72 -10.84 0.71
N ASP A 38 1.50 -10.23 -0.15
CA ASP A 38 2.64 -10.87 -0.80
C ASP A 38 3.77 -11.21 0.20
N ALA A 39 4.92 -11.66 -0.31
CA ALA A 39 6.06 -12.09 0.48
C ALA A 39 6.69 -11.00 1.37
N THR A 40 6.42 -9.72 1.10
CA THR A 40 6.96 -8.60 1.90
C THR A 40 6.24 -8.41 3.22
N GLY A 41 4.99 -8.91 3.33
CA GLY A 41 4.21 -8.82 4.55
C GLY A 41 3.85 -7.38 4.94
N VAL A 42 3.28 -7.21 6.13
CA VAL A 42 2.84 -5.89 6.62
C VAL A 42 3.99 -4.98 7.06
N ASP A 43 5.20 -5.49 7.18
CA ASP A 43 6.39 -4.71 7.61
C ASP A 43 7.14 -4.03 6.45
N ASP A 44 6.55 -3.99 5.25
CA ASP A 44 7.15 -3.41 4.03
C ASP A 44 7.40 -1.89 4.12
N LYS A 45 6.86 -1.21 5.13
CA LYS A 45 6.91 0.25 5.34
C LYS A 45 6.21 1.05 4.22
N SER A 46 5.40 0.41 3.41
CA SER A 46 4.80 0.94 2.18
C SER A 46 3.33 0.48 2.05
N PHE A 47 3.05 -0.33 1.06
CA PHE A 47 1.73 -0.73 0.57
C PHE A 47 0.94 -1.64 1.53
N ASN A 48 1.53 -2.77 1.92
CA ASN A 48 0.88 -3.71 2.84
C ASN A 48 0.76 -3.11 4.24
N ALA A 49 1.76 -2.34 4.68
CA ALA A 49 1.71 -1.58 5.92
C ALA A 49 0.53 -0.60 5.96
N ALA A 50 0.23 0.06 4.83
CA ALA A 50 -0.91 0.98 4.73
C ALA A 50 -2.26 0.23 4.85
N ALA A 51 -2.40 -0.92 4.19
CA ALA A 51 -3.60 -1.75 4.34
C ALA A 51 -3.82 -2.20 5.79
N TRP A 52 -2.75 -2.63 6.44
CA TRP A 52 -2.80 -3.05 7.84
C TRP A 52 -3.18 -1.90 8.78
N ARG A 53 -2.63 -0.70 8.57
CA ARG A 53 -3.04 0.51 9.33
C ARG A 53 -4.53 0.80 9.20
N GLY A 54 -5.10 0.64 8.00
CA GLY A 54 -6.54 0.82 7.81
C GLY A 54 -7.39 -0.15 8.63
N ILE A 55 -6.96 -1.41 8.80
CA ILE A 55 -7.61 -2.37 9.68
C ILE A 55 -7.49 -1.92 11.15
N LEU A 56 -6.27 -1.60 11.60
CA LEU A 56 -6.02 -1.16 12.97
C LEU A 56 -6.86 0.08 13.33
N GLU A 57 -6.89 1.08 12.44
CA GLU A 57 -7.69 2.30 12.60
C GLU A 57 -9.18 1.98 12.76
N TYR A 58 -9.73 1.10 11.92
CA TYR A 58 -11.13 0.72 12.00
C TYR A 58 -11.52 0.13 13.35
N TYR A 59 -10.63 -0.67 13.96
CA TYR A 59 -10.88 -1.31 15.26
C TYR A 59 -10.41 -0.46 16.45
N GLY A 60 -9.83 0.72 16.23
CA GLY A 60 -9.30 1.60 17.28
C GLY A 60 -8.06 1.02 17.97
N ASP A 61 -7.30 0.23 17.24
CA ASP A 61 -6.03 -0.36 17.69
C ASP A 61 -4.83 0.38 17.06
N THR A 62 -3.62 0.14 17.59
CA THR A 62 -2.39 0.72 17.05
C THR A 62 -1.42 -0.37 16.63
N TRP A 63 -0.38 0.01 15.88
CA TRP A 63 0.65 -0.91 15.42
C TRP A 63 1.34 -1.62 16.61
N GLU A 64 1.63 -0.87 17.66
CA GLU A 64 2.32 -1.37 18.86
C GLU A 64 1.42 -2.20 19.77
N ASN A 65 0.08 -2.03 19.63
CA ASN A 65 -0.89 -2.70 20.48
C ASN A 65 -2.13 -3.16 19.70
N PRO A 66 -2.00 -4.18 18.84
CA PRO A 66 -3.09 -4.77 18.08
C PRO A 66 -3.90 -5.75 18.95
N ARG A 67 -4.73 -5.23 19.86
CA ARG A 67 -5.41 -5.98 20.93
C ARG A 67 -6.35 -7.08 20.46
N GLN A 68 -6.92 -6.92 19.25
CA GLN A 68 -7.91 -7.85 18.71
C GLN A 68 -7.34 -8.76 17.61
N ARG A 69 -6.03 -8.70 17.40
CA ARG A 69 -5.33 -9.56 16.45
C ARG A 69 -5.50 -11.05 16.82
N GLY A 70 -5.72 -11.90 15.82
CA GLY A 70 -5.93 -13.33 15.99
C GLY A 70 -7.32 -13.72 16.51
N SER A 71 -8.16 -12.74 16.90
CA SER A 71 -9.55 -12.99 17.33
C SER A 71 -10.59 -12.34 16.41
N VAL A 72 -10.34 -11.12 15.96
CA VAL A 72 -11.26 -10.35 15.09
C VAL A 72 -10.62 -10.08 13.73
N TYR A 73 -9.33 -9.74 13.72
CA TYR A 73 -8.58 -9.52 12.49
C TYR A 73 -7.20 -10.15 12.59
N ASP A 74 -6.66 -10.53 11.44
CA ASP A 74 -5.27 -11.02 11.31
C ASP A 74 -4.78 -10.86 9.88
N TRP A 75 -3.50 -11.16 9.64
CA TRP A 75 -2.94 -11.22 8.31
C TRP A 75 -2.24 -12.56 8.04
N VAL A 76 -2.11 -12.90 6.76
CA VAL A 76 -1.29 -14.00 6.27
C VAL A 76 -0.41 -13.48 5.14
N THR A 77 0.87 -13.79 5.21
CA THR A 77 1.85 -13.48 4.17
C THR A 77 2.05 -14.70 3.28
N ALA A 78 1.83 -14.54 1.99
CA ALA A 78 2.10 -15.58 1.00
C ALA A 78 3.54 -15.42 0.49
N GLN A 79 4.40 -16.38 0.78
CA GLN A 79 5.82 -16.32 0.39
C GLN A 79 6.02 -16.45 -1.12
N THR A 80 5.09 -17.09 -1.81
CA THR A 80 5.11 -17.32 -3.26
C THR A 80 3.67 -17.27 -3.81
N GLN A 81 3.51 -17.02 -5.10
CA GLN A 81 2.18 -16.87 -5.73
C GLN A 81 1.35 -18.18 -5.71
N ASP A 82 1.98 -19.33 -5.69
CA ASP A 82 1.27 -20.62 -5.56
C ASP A 82 0.56 -20.78 -4.21
N MET A 83 0.90 -19.97 -3.21
CA MET A 83 0.19 -19.91 -1.92
C MET A 83 -1.07 -19.03 -1.96
N TYR A 84 -1.30 -18.24 -3.01
CA TYR A 84 -2.41 -17.28 -3.06
C TYR A 84 -3.78 -17.97 -3.01
N ILE A 85 -4.04 -18.94 -3.88
CA ILE A 85 -5.29 -19.70 -3.88
C ILE A 85 -5.49 -20.48 -2.56
N PRO A 86 -4.50 -21.24 -2.05
CA PRO A 86 -4.63 -21.88 -0.74
C PRO A 86 -4.98 -20.93 0.40
N ASN A 87 -4.31 -19.78 0.51
CA ASN A 87 -4.56 -18.80 1.58
C ASN A 87 -5.94 -18.16 1.45
N LEU A 88 -6.39 -17.84 0.23
CA LEU A 88 -7.74 -17.34 -0.02
C LEU A 88 -8.82 -18.35 0.36
N ARG A 89 -8.65 -19.61 -0.03
CA ARG A 89 -9.59 -20.69 0.32
C ARG A 89 -9.65 -20.88 1.82
N GLN A 90 -8.50 -20.93 2.49
CA GLN A 90 -8.46 -21.07 3.94
C GLN A 90 -9.22 -19.92 4.62
N ALA A 91 -8.96 -18.65 4.23
CA ALA A 91 -9.66 -17.51 4.80
C ALA A 91 -11.18 -17.55 4.53
N THR A 92 -11.59 -18.04 3.35
CA THR A 92 -12.99 -18.24 2.99
C THR A 92 -13.65 -19.33 3.84
N ASP A 93 -12.97 -20.46 4.03
CA ASP A 93 -13.47 -21.60 4.83
C ASP A 93 -13.54 -21.24 6.33
N GLU A 94 -12.64 -20.37 6.81
CA GLU A 94 -12.68 -19.82 8.17
C GLU A 94 -13.84 -18.83 8.39
N GLY A 95 -14.46 -18.32 7.33
CA GLY A 95 -15.68 -17.53 7.36
C GLY A 95 -15.49 -16.09 7.83
N TYR A 96 -14.40 -15.42 7.42
CA TYR A 96 -14.22 -13.99 7.66
C TYR A 96 -15.29 -13.16 6.94
N ASP A 97 -15.79 -12.10 7.59
CA ASP A 97 -16.79 -11.20 7.00
C ASP A 97 -16.24 -10.42 5.78
N LEU A 98 -14.94 -10.12 5.79
CA LEU A 98 -14.22 -9.50 4.68
C LEU A 98 -12.82 -10.10 4.56
N ILE A 99 -12.44 -10.48 3.34
CA ILE A 99 -11.07 -10.89 2.99
C ILE A 99 -10.48 -9.81 2.09
N ILE A 100 -9.29 -9.34 2.43
CA ILE A 100 -8.59 -8.27 1.71
C ILE A 100 -7.34 -8.85 1.10
N ALA A 101 -7.16 -8.70 -0.22
CA ALA A 101 -5.95 -9.06 -0.94
C ALA A 101 -5.24 -7.79 -1.45
N THR A 102 -3.96 -7.63 -1.13
CA THR A 102 -3.19 -6.44 -1.49
C THR A 102 -2.32 -6.68 -2.72
N GLY A 103 -2.64 -5.95 -3.80
CA GLY A 103 -1.86 -5.91 -5.03
C GLY A 103 -2.43 -6.73 -6.18
N PHE A 104 -2.10 -6.29 -7.38
CA PHE A 104 -2.64 -6.85 -8.63
C PHE A 104 -2.25 -8.31 -8.90
N THR A 105 -1.15 -8.78 -8.32
CA THR A 105 -0.70 -10.17 -8.48
C THR A 105 -1.66 -11.21 -7.88
N TRP A 106 -2.63 -10.78 -7.08
CA TRP A 106 -3.69 -11.63 -6.51
C TRP A 106 -4.90 -11.83 -7.44
N ASP A 107 -4.97 -11.15 -8.57
CA ASP A 107 -6.16 -11.07 -9.44
C ASP A 107 -6.73 -12.44 -9.84
N MET A 108 -5.91 -13.32 -10.43
CA MET A 108 -6.33 -14.66 -10.83
C MET A 108 -6.78 -15.53 -9.64
N ALA A 109 -6.13 -15.37 -8.49
CA ALA A 109 -6.47 -16.11 -7.29
C ALA A 109 -7.81 -15.66 -6.71
N VAL A 110 -8.02 -14.34 -6.63
CA VAL A 110 -9.28 -13.74 -6.16
C VAL A 110 -10.41 -14.10 -7.10
N ASP A 111 -10.25 -13.96 -8.42
CA ASP A 111 -11.27 -14.32 -9.41
C ASP A 111 -11.68 -15.80 -9.27
N THR A 112 -10.71 -16.70 -9.20
CA THR A 112 -10.93 -18.15 -9.06
C THR A 112 -11.72 -18.50 -7.78
N VAL A 113 -11.35 -17.91 -6.64
CA VAL A 113 -11.95 -18.28 -5.36
C VAL A 113 -13.30 -17.56 -5.17
N ALA A 114 -13.41 -16.30 -5.58
CA ALA A 114 -14.64 -15.52 -5.47
C ALA A 114 -15.79 -16.10 -6.32
N ALA A 115 -15.48 -16.59 -7.53
CA ALA A 115 -16.46 -17.24 -8.40
C ALA A 115 -17.13 -18.46 -7.74
N GLY A 116 -16.37 -19.23 -6.96
CA GLY A 116 -16.88 -20.39 -6.22
C GLY A 116 -17.61 -20.06 -4.90
N ASN A 117 -17.51 -18.79 -4.44
CA ASN A 117 -17.98 -18.37 -3.12
C ASN A 117 -18.76 -17.03 -3.18
N PRO A 118 -19.91 -16.99 -3.88
CA PRO A 118 -20.62 -15.73 -4.21
C PRO A 118 -21.14 -14.97 -3.00
N GLN A 119 -21.21 -15.58 -1.82
CA GLN A 119 -21.65 -14.92 -0.57
C GLN A 119 -20.49 -14.31 0.21
N GLN A 120 -19.25 -14.73 -0.05
CA GLN A 120 -18.06 -14.18 0.59
C GLN A 120 -17.73 -12.82 -0.03
N LYS A 121 -17.33 -11.86 0.81
CA LYS A 121 -16.94 -10.51 0.39
C LYS A 121 -15.43 -10.41 0.31
N TYR A 122 -14.94 -9.87 -0.80
CA TYR A 122 -13.52 -9.64 -1.04
C TYR A 122 -13.26 -8.18 -1.38
N LEU A 123 -12.16 -7.63 -0.87
CA LEU A 123 -11.54 -6.40 -1.38
C LEU A 123 -10.24 -6.80 -2.06
N ILE A 124 -10.04 -6.34 -3.29
CA ILE A 124 -8.73 -6.40 -3.95
C ILE A 124 -8.25 -4.98 -4.26
N VAL A 125 -6.96 -4.72 -4.03
CA VAL A 125 -6.34 -3.42 -4.29
C VAL A 125 -5.49 -3.51 -5.56
N ASP A 126 -5.53 -2.46 -6.39
CA ASP A 126 -4.82 -2.32 -7.67
C ASP A 126 -5.33 -3.23 -8.80
N VAL A 127 -6.62 -3.53 -8.80
CA VAL A 127 -7.31 -4.28 -9.84
C VAL A 127 -8.63 -3.60 -10.17
N ASP A 128 -9.00 -3.55 -11.46
CA ASP A 128 -10.27 -3.01 -11.95
C ASP A 128 -10.90 -3.82 -13.11
N TRP A 129 -10.36 -5.02 -13.37
CA TRP A 129 -10.76 -5.85 -14.51
C TRP A 129 -11.49 -7.16 -14.15
N LEU A 130 -11.80 -7.41 -12.86
CA LEU A 130 -12.56 -8.58 -12.45
C LEU A 130 -14.07 -8.35 -12.61
N GLU A 131 -14.79 -9.38 -13.07
CA GLU A 131 -16.25 -9.31 -13.28
C GLU A 131 -17.07 -9.80 -12.07
N SER A 132 -16.41 -10.28 -11.01
CA SER A 132 -17.05 -10.88 -9.84
C SER A 132 -17.84 -9.86 -9.02
N THR A 133 -19.13 -10.13 -8.79
CA THR A 133 -20.08 -9.22 -8.09
C THR A 133 -19.87 -9.14 -6.57
N ASN A 134 -19.06 -10.00 -6.01
CA ASN A 134 -18.69 -10.07 -4.60
C ASN A 134 -17.25 -9.60 -4.32
N VAL A 135 -16.58 -9.02 -5.33
CA VAL A 135 -15.24 -8.45 -5.22
C VAL A 135 -15.31 -6.94 -5.38
N MET A 136 -15.02 -6.18 -4.32
CA MET A 136 -14.79 -4.75 -4.40
C MET A 136 -13.36 -4.52 -4.89
N GLN A 137 -13.19 -3.68 -5.90
CA GLN A 137 -11.92 -3.41 -6.56
C GLN A 137 -11.53 -1.95 -6.29
N ALA A 138 -10.38 -1.73 -5.68
CA ALA A 138 -9.88 -0.39 -5.36
C ALA A 138 -8.69 -0.05 -6.24
N VAL A 139 -8.79 1.02 -7.02
CA VAL A 139 -7.71 1.55 -7.86
C VAL A 139 -7.42 3.00 -7.54
N TYR A 140 -6.23 3.45 -7.90
CA TYR A 140 -5.74 4.78 -7.56
C TYR A 140 -5.30 5.54 -8.80
N ALA A 141 -5.34 6.88 -8.70
CA ALA A 141 -4.76 7.77 -9.70
C ALA A 141 -3.28 8.05 -9.35
N GLU A 142 -2.46 6.99 -9.38
CA GLU A 142 -1.04 7.06 -8.98
C GLU A 142 -0.28 8.09 -9.80
N HIS A 143 -0.63 8.28 -11.07
CA HIS A 143 -0.03 9.30 -11.95
C HIS A 143 -0.22 10.72 -11.42
N GLU A 144 -1.35 11.03 -10.75
CA GLU A 144 -1.60 12.35 -10.17
C GLU A 144 -0.70 12.64 -8.95
N GLY A 145 -0.61 11.68 -8.02
CA GLY A 145 0.27 11.80 -6.85
C GLY A 145 1.74 11.83 -7.26
N SER A 146 2.13 10.98 -8.22
CA SER A 146 3.50 10.90 -8.73
C SER A 146 3.91 12.16 -9.49
N PHE A 147 2.98 12.82 -10.18
CA PHE A 147 3.22 14.12 -10.80
C PHE A 147 3.64 15.16 -9.74
N LEU A 148 2.93 15.21 -8.60
CA LEU A 148 3.26 16.15 -7.53
C LEU A 148 4.66 15.91 -6.97
N VAL A 149 5.07 14.67 -6.71
CA VAL A 149 6.43 14.40 -6.21
C VAL A 149 7.51 14.61 -7.27
N GLY A 150 7.17 14.47 -8.56
CA GLY A 150 8.03 14.88 -9.67
C GLY A 150 8.26 16.39 -9.71
N VAL A 151 7.19 17.18 -9.56
CA VAL A 151 7.27 18.65 -9.41
C VAL A 151 8.12 19.02 -8.20
N ALA A 152 7.90 18.36 -7.05
CA ALA A 152 8.67 18.61 -5.83
C ALA A 152 10.17 18.37 -6.03
N ALA A 153 10.55 17.25 -6.65
CA ALA A 153 11.94 16.92 -6.94
C ALA A 153 12.60 17.94 -7.86
N ALA A 154 11.90 18.36 -8.91
CA ALA A 154 12.41 19.34 -9.88
C ALA A 154 12.58 20.73 -9.24
N LEU A 155 11.58 21.20 -8.48
CA LEU A 155 11.67 22.48 -7.77
C LEU A 155 12.80 22.48 -6.72
N LYS A 156 12.97 21.35 -6.01
CA LYS A 156 14.06 21.21 -5.04
C LYS A 156 15.43 21.23 -5.70
N ALA A 157 15.58 20.60 -6.86
CA ALA A 157 16.82 20.65 -7.63
C ALA A 157 17.18 22.08 -8.05
N LEU A 158 16.19 22.87 -8.48
CA LEU A 158 16.36 24.29 -8.82
C LEU A 158 16.74 25.14 -7.58
N GLU A 159 16.04 24.91 -6.45
CA GLU A 159 16.32 25.59 -5.18
C GLU A 159 17.75 25.31 -4.70
N ASP A 160 18.23 24.06 -4.86
CA ASP A 160 19.59 23.64 -4.50
C ASP A 160 20.65 24.06 -5.53
N GLY A 161 20.25 24.73 -6.62
CA GLY A 161 21.17 25.20 -7.67
C GLY A 161 21.82 24.08 -8.50
N ILE A 162 21.15 22.93 -8.61
CA ILE A 162 21.66 21.79 -9.39
C ILE A 162 21.57 22.10 -10.89
N VAL A 163 22.72 22.10 -11.56
CA VAL A 163 22.81 22.32 -13.00
C VAL A 163 22.61 20.99 -13.74
N ASN A 164 21.69 20.99 -14.73
CA ASN A 164 21.36 19.79 -15.51
C ASN A 164 21.01 18.59 -14.62
N PRO A 165 20.01 18.70 -13.73
CA PRO A 165 19.69 17.66 -12.78
C PRO A 165 19.24 16.37 -13.48
N ARG A 166 19.65 15.23 -12.88
CA ARG A 166 19.26 13.89 -13.31
C ARG A 166 18.37 13.27 -12.24
N PHE A 167 17.32 12.59 -12.68
CA PHE A 167 16.36 11.93 -11.80
C PHE A 167 16.26 10.45 -12.13
N GLY A 168 16.03 9.64 -11.11
CA GLY A 168 15.85 8.20 -11.24
C GLY A 168 14.45 7.75 -10.84
N PHE A 169 13.97 6.70 -11.50
CA PHE A 169 12.79 5.95 -11.08
C PHE A 169 13.16 4.48 -10.89
N ILE A 170 12.83 3.91 -9.73
CA ILE A 170 12.98 2.48 -9.46
C ILE A 170 11.59 1.88 -9.26
N GLY A 171 11.16 1.05 -10.21
CA GLY A 171 9.92 0.27 -10.12
C GLY A 171 10.14 -1.10 -9.46
N GLY A 172 9.11 -1.64 -8.85
CA GLY A 172 9.08 -3.02 -8.33
C GLY A 172 8.94 -4.01 -9.47
N VAL A 173 7.75 -4.56 -9.67
CA VAL A 173 7.40 -5.44 -10.78
C VAL A 173 6.77 -4.59 -11.89
N PRO A 174 7.21 -4.72 -13.16
CA PRO A 174 6.61 -4.01 -14.28
C PRO A 174 5.12 -4.34 -14.44
N GLY A 175 4.34 -3.38 -14.95
CA GLY A 175 2.91 -3.51 -15.21
C GLY A 175 2.21 -2.16 -15.18
N ALA A 176 0.98 -2.12 -15.68
CA ALA A 176 0.18 -0.90 -15.85
C ALA A 176 0.09 -0.04 -14.58
N VAL A 177 -0.01 -0.66 -13.40
CA VAL A 177 -0.07 0.07 -12.11
C VAL A 177 1.23 0.83 -11.86
N ILE A 178 2.40 0.17 -12.03
CA ILE A 178 3.69 0.82 -11.76
C ILE A 178 4.06 1.82 -12.84
N THR A 179 3.59 1.61 -14.06
CA THR A 179 3.70 2.59 -15.14
C THR A 179 3.04 3.92 -14.79
N LYS A 180 1.87 3.94 -14.13
CA LYS A 180 1.23 5.19 -13.69
C LYS A 180 2.15 6.01 -12.77
N PHE A 181 2.86 5.36 -11.85
CA PHE A 181 3.83 6.05 -10.98
C PHE A 181 4.96 6.67 -11.80
N GLU A 182 5.55 5.91 -12.71
CA GLU A 182 6.67 6.37 -13.51
C GLU A 182 6.28 7.52 -14.43
N VAL A 183 5.24 7.35 -15.25
CA VAL A 183 4.85 8.37 -16.22
C VAL A 183 4.36 9.65 -15.54
N GLY A 184 3.69 9.54 -14.38
CA GLY A 184 3.30 10.70 -13.57
C GLY A 184 4.52 11.47 -13.07
N TYR A 185 5.49 10.78 -12.46
CA TYR A 185 6.73 11.37 -11.97
C TYR A 185 7.52 12.09 -13.07
N VAL A 186 7.70 11.43 -14.20
CA VAL A 186 8.42 12.00 -15.35
C VAL A 186 7.73 13.25 -15.87
N GLN A 187 6.40 13.21 -16.06
CA GLN A 187 5.63 14.39 -16.50
C GLN A 187 5.75 15.54 -15.50
N GLY A 188 5.72 15.24 -14.19
CA GLY A 188 5.90 16.25 -13.14
C GLY A 188 7.26 16.95 -13.24
N ILE A 189 8.34 16.21 -13.42
CA ILE A 189 9.69 16.76 -13.60
C ILE A 189 9.76 17.62 -14.85
N LEU A 190 9.33 17.09 -15.99
CA LEU A 190 9.41 17.76 -17.29
C LEU A 190 8.54 19.02 -17.35
N SER A 191 7.49 19.11 -16.54
CA SER A 191 6.66 20.34 -16.43
C SER A 191 7.43 21.52 -15.81
N ILE A 192 8.52 21.26 -15.10
CA ILE A 192 9.38 22.26 -14.44
C ILE A 192 10.72 22.39 -15.16
N ILE A 193 11.32 21.25 -15.55
CA ILE A 193 12.63 21.19 -16.22
C ILE A 193 12.46 20.35 -17.49
N PRO A 194 12.11 20.98 -18.63
CA PRO A 194 11.75 20.26 -19.86
C PRO A 194 12.85 19.38 -20.47
N ASP A 195 14.12 19.66 -20.16
CA ASP A 195 15.30 18.95 -20.64
C ASP A 195 15.98 18.08 -19.57
N ALA A 196 15.27 17.80 -18.45
CA ALA A 196 15.78 16.94 -17.41
C ALA A 196 16.09 15.52 -17.91
N GLN A 197 17.19 14.96 -17.43
CA GLN A 197 17.56 13.59 -17.75
C GLN A 197 16.89 12.61 -16.77
N ILE A 198 16.21 11.61 -17.32
CA ILE A 198 15.52 10.56 -16.56
C ILE A 198 16.21 9.22 -16.82
N VAL A 199 16.41 8.44 -15.78
CA VAL A 199 16.85 7.03 -15.83
C VAL A 199 15.88 6.17 -15.04
N ASP A 200 15.61 4.97 -15.54
CA ASP A 200 14.67 4.05 -14.94
C ASP A 200 15.28 2.65 -14.77
N TYR A 201 14.76 1.92 -13.78
CA TYR A 201 15.14 0.53 -13.49
C TYR A 201 13.97 -0.19 -12.82
N TYR A 202 13.79 -1.47 -13.11
CA TYR A 202 12.82 -2.33 -12.43
C TYR A 202 13.56 -3.45 -11.69
N VAL A 203 13.23 -3.60 -10.40
CA VAL A 203 13.83 -4.64 -9.53
C VAL A 203 13.33 -6.02 -9.91
N ASN A 204 12.13 -6.11 -10.51
CA ASN A 204 11.37 -7.34 -10.76
C ASN A 204 11.02 -8.11 -9.48
N SER A 205 10.92 -7.40 -8.36
CA SER A 205 10.57 -7.96 -7.05
C SER A 205 10.08 -6.86 -6.11
N TRP A 206 9.20 -7.21 -5.19
CA TRP A 206 8.79 -6.32 -4.10
C TRP A 206 9.69 -6.43 -2.86
N GLY A 207 10.46 -7.52 -2.71
CA GLY A 207 11.21 -7.87 -1.51
C GLY A 207 12.74 -7.91 -1.65
N GLU A 208 13.33 -7.18 -2.61
CA GLU A 208 14.78 -7.20 -2.87
C GLU A 208 15.45 -5.81 -2.63
N PRO A 209 15.48 -5.31 -1.39
CA PRO A 209 16.04 -3.99 -1.10
C PRO A 209 17.54 -3.89 -1.44
N ALA A 210 18.29 -5.00 -1.42
CA ALA A 210 19.71 -5.00 -1.78
C ALA A 210 19.93 -4.62 -3.25
N LEU A 211 19.06 -5.06 -4.16
CA LEU A 211 19.13 -4.70 -5.58
C LEU A 211 18.84 -3.22 -5.80
N ALA A 212 17.76 -2.70 -5.19
CA ALA A 212 17.42 -1.28 -5.26
C ALA A 212 18.53 -0.41 -4.65
N LYS A 213 19.14 -0.81 -3.52
CA LYS A 213 20.27 -0.11 -2.89
C LYS A 213 21.46 -0.03 -3.82
N THR A 214 21.82 -1.15 -4.45
CA THR A 214 22.94 -1.21 -5.40
C THR A 214 22.71 -0.29 -6.60
N GLN A 215 21.50 -0.30 -7.15
CA GLN A 215 21.13 0.56 -8.28
C GLN A 215 21.15 2.05 -7.86
N ALA A 216 20.58 2.38 -6.71
CA ALA A 216 20.59 3.75 -6.17
C ALA A 216 22.03 4.25 -5.95
N LYS A 217 22.91 3.39 -5.39
CA LYS A 217 24.34 3.71 -5.24
C LYS A 217 24.98 4.09 -6.56
N ASN A 218 24.82 3.25 -7.59
CA ASN A 218 25.39 3.48 -8.91
C ASN A 218 24.91 4.80 -9.52
N TRP A 219 23.64 5.10 -9.36
CA TRP A 219 23.05 6.31 -9.89
C TRP A 219 23.47 7.57 -9.14
N TYR A 220 23.46 7.58 -7.81
CA TYR A 220 23.96 8.70 -7.04
C TYR A 220 25.44 8.96 -7.33
N ASP A 221 26.25 7.90 -7.51
CA ASP A 221 27.67 8.05 -7.89
C ASP A 221 27.84 8.61 -9.29
N SER A 222 26.88 8.42 -10.18
CA SER A 222 26.85 8.99 -11.53
C SER A 222 26.17 10.37 -11.60
N GLY A 223 25.78 10.96 -10.47
CA GLY A 223 25.22 12.31 -10.39
C GLY A 223 23.69 12.39 -10.50
N VAL A 224 22.94 11.29 -10.29
CA VAL A 224 21.50 11.36 -10.11
C VAL A 224 21.20 12.07 -8.79
N TYR A 225 20.34 13.07 -8.84
CA TYR A 225 20.02 13.95 -7.71
C TYR A 225 18.95 13.36 -6.80
N ALA A 226 17.85 12.90 -7.37
CA ALA A 226 16.76 12.30 -6.62
C ALA A 226 16.27 11.02 -7.29
N ILE A 227 15.93 10.00 -6.48
CA ILE A 227 15.42 8.71 -6.95
C ILE A 227 14.06 8.45 -6.30
N TYR A 228 13.04 8.28 -7.12
CA TYR A 228 11.72 7.83 -6.70
C TYR A 228 11.61 6.31 -6.81
N SER A 229 11.18 5.64 -5.74
CA SER A 229 11.06 4.18 -5.73
C SER A 229 9.61 3.76 -5.48
N ALA A 230 8.90 3.36 -6.54
CA ALA A 230 7.60 2.70 -6.47
C ALA A 230 7.80 1.17 -6.50
N ALA A 231 8.36 0.62 -5.43
CA ALA A 231 8.90 -0.74 -5.40
C ALA A 231 8.60 -1.51 -4.09
N GLY A 232 7.61 -1.08 -3.30
CA GLY A 232 7.26 -1.73 -2.04
C GLY A 232 8.48 -1.86 -1.11
N GLY A 233 8.66 -3.02 -0.49
CA GLY A 233 9.80 -3.29 0.39
C GLY A 233 11.17 -3.18 -0.29
N SER A 234 11.28 -3.40 -1.60
CA SER A 234 12.52 -3.17 -2.35
C SER A 234 12.95 -1.70 -2.32
N GLY A 235 11.99 -0.75 -2.31
CA GLY A 235 12.25 0.69 -2.25
C GLY A 235 13.00 1.14 -1.00
N ASN A 236 12.91 0.41 0.10
CA ASN A 236 13.66 0.68 1.34
C ASN A 236 15.18 0.67 1.10
N GLY A 237 15.65 -0.07 0.08
CA GLY A 237 17.05 -0.05 -0.31
C GLY A 237 17.52 1.29 -0.85
N THR A 238 16.69 1.99 -1.63
CA THR A 238 16.96 3.34 -2.12
C THR A 238 17.05 4.33 -0.97
N ILE A 239 16.10 4.26 -0.02
CA ILE A 239 16.10 5.11 1.18
C ILE A 239 17.39 4.87 1.99
N ALA A 240 17.75 3.60 2.23
CA ALA A 240 18.95 3.25 2.96
C ALA A 240 20.21 3.82 2.30
N GLN A 241 20.31 3.78 0.96
CA GLN A 241 21.46 4.36 0.26
C GLN A 241 21.49 5.90 0.32
N ALA A 242 20.32 6.53 0.20
CA ALA A 242 20.21 7.97 0.34
C ALA A 242 20.62 8.44 1.74
N LYS A 243 20.20 7.71 2.80
CA LYS A 243 20.63 7.97 4.19
C LYS A 243 22.16 7.98 4.34
N GLU A 244 22.82 6.92 3.88
CA GLU A 244 24.30 6.82 3.96
C GLU A 244 24.98 7.99 3.27
N TYR A 245 24.42 8.44 2.15
CA TYR A 245 25.01 9.54 1.38
C TYR A 245 24.71 10.91 1.98
N ARG A 246 23.51 11.12 2.52
CA ARG A 246 23.16 12.34 3.25
C ARG A 246 23.99 12.49 4.53
N ASP A 247 24.18 11.42 5.28
CA ASP A 247 25.03 11.38 6.47
C ASP A 247 26.49 11.69 6.12
N ALA A 248 26.95 11.27 4.94
CA ALA A 248 28.26 11.62 4.39
C ALA A 248 28.33 13.04 3.77
N GLY A 249 27.28 13.86 3.90
CA GLY A 249 27.24 15.24 3.41
C GLY A 249 26.95 15.40 1.91
N ARG A 250 26.52 14.33 1.21
CA ARG A 250 26.14 14.42 -0.21
C ARG A 250 24.72 14.94 -0.35
N ASN A 251 24.50 15.82 -1.32
CA ASN A 251 23.16 16.37 -1.60
C ASN A 251 22.39 15.47 -2.58
N VAL A 252 21.82 14.39 -2.07
CA VAL A 252 20.99 13.42 -2.81
C VAL A 252 19.71 13.14 -2.05
N TRP A 253 18.63 12.73 -2.74
CA TRP A 253 17.33 12.50 -2.15
C TRP A 253 16.71 11.18 -2.59
N ALA A 254 16.04 10.48 -1.68
CA ALA A 254 15.05 9.47 -1.99
C ALA A 254 13.64 10.11 -1.99
N ILE A 255 12.74 9.56 -2.81
CA ILE A 255 11.30 9.83 -2.74
C ILE A 255 10.63 8.52 -2.40
N GLY A 256 9.83 8.54 -1.33
CA GLY A 256 9.10 7.39 -0.83
C GLY A 256 7.77 7.16 -1.58
N VAL A 257 7.10 6.05 -1.26
CA VAL A 257 5.83 5.64 -1.91
C VAL A 257 4.84 5.04 -0.91
N ASP A 258 3.56 5.14 -1.24
CA ASP A 258 2.39 4.64 -0.52
C ASP A 258 2.20 5.29 0.84
N SER A 259 3.13 5.06 1.75
CA SER A 259 3.17 5.61 3.12
C SER A 259 4.11 6.79 3.22
N ASP A 260 3.94 7.62 4.24
CA ASP A 260 4.96 8.61 4.58
C ASP A 260 6.20 7.89 5.14
N GLN A 261 7.25 7.84 4.34
CA GLN A 261 8.51 7.17 4.67
C GLN A 261 9.57 8.14 5.22
N HIS A 262 9.15 9.31 5.73
CA HIS A 262 10.07 10.30 6.33
C HIS A 262 10.95 9.68 7.42
N GLU A 263 10.35 8.96 8.36
CA GLU A 263 11.02 8.33 9.49
C GLU A 263 12.08 7.32 9.05
N GLU A 264 11.81 6.58 7.98
CA GLU A 264 12.75 5.60 7.41
C GLU A 264 14.03 6.27 6.88
N GLY A 265 13.92 7.53 6.49
CA GLY A 265 15.01 8.33 5.95
C GLY A 265 15.86 9.07 6.98
N ILE A 266 15.48 9.11 8.28
CA ILE A 266 16.23 9.85 9.31
C ILE A 266 17.67 9.33 9.42
N TYR A 267 18.65 10.23 9.25
CA TYR A 267 20.08 9.88 9.22
C TYR A 267 20.89 10.52 10.34
N ASN A 268 20.32 11.43 11.13
CA ASN A 268 21.02 12.07 12.23
C ASN A 268 20.10 12.34 13.44
N ASN A 269 20.72 12.73 14.56
CA ASN A 269 20.00 13.01 15.81
C ASN A 269 19.14 14.30 15.77
N ALA A 270 19.30 15.15 14.75
CA ALA A 270 18.47 16.32 14.55
C ALA A 270 17.12 15.98 13.89
N GLY A 271 16.97 14.73 13.41
CA GLY A 271 15.76 14.28 12.73
C GLY A 271 15.74 14.62 11.24
N ASP A 272 16.89 14.98 10.65
CA ASP A 272 16.96 15.21 9.21
C ASP A 272 16.79 13.91 8.44
N SER A 273 15.95 13.92 7.42
CA SER A 273 15.63 12.76 6.61
C SER A 273 16.20 12.87 5.19
N ALA A 274 16.67 11.73 4.67
CA ALA A 274 17.07 11.56 3.28
C ALA A 274 15.87 11.36 2.33
N VAL A 275 14.67 11.15 2.87
CA VAL A 275 13.41 11.10 2.10
C VAL A 275 12.90 12.53 1.95
N LEU A 276 12.99 13.08 0.74
CA LEU A 276 12.54 14.44 0.43
C LEU A 276 11.03 14.59 0.65
N THR A 277 10.27 13.66 0.10
CA THR A 277 8.81 13.52 0.22
C THR A 277 8.45 12.08 -0.06
N SER A 278 7.19 11.70 0.17
CA SER A 278 6.63 10.41 -0.26
C SER A 278 5.39 10.67 -1.09
N MET A 279 5.24 9.95 -2.21
CA MET A 279 3.96 9.87 -2.90
C MET A 279 3.02 9.02 -2.03
N LEU A 280 1.99 9.64 -1.51
CA LEU A 280 1.02 8.99 -0.65
C LEU A 280 -0.05 8.29 -1.49
N LYS A 281 -0.23 7.00 -1.27
CA LYS A 281 -1.32 6.19 -1.80
C LYS A 281 -2.07 5.62 -0.60
N ARG A 282 -3.24 6.18 -0.31
CA ARG A 282 -3.97 5.91 0.93
C ARG A 282 -4.74 4.60 0.86
N VAL A 283 -4.01 3.49 0.86
CA VAL A 283 -4.57 2.13 0.84
C VAL A 283 -5.47 1.91 2.06
N GLU A 284 -5.12 2.51 3.20
CA GLU A 284 -5.96 2.53 4.40
C GLU A 284 -7.37 3.08 4.12
N SER A 285 -7.53 4.06 3.23
CA SER A 285 -8.84 4.61 2.89
C SER A 285 -9.73 3.60 2.15
N SER A 286 -9.16 2.79 1.25
CA SER A 286 -9.92 1.73 0.56
C SER A 286 -10.33 0.61 1.53
N VAL A 287 -9.47 0.26 2.46
CA VAL A 287 -9.75 -0.72 3.52
C VAL A 287 -10.88 -0.21 4.41
N LEU A 288 -10.78 1.04 4.91
CA LEU A 288 -11.82 1.67 5.72
C LEU A 288 -13.15 1.76 4.97
N TYR A 289 -13.11 2.10 3.66
CA TYR A 289 -14.30 2.14 2.83
C TYR A 289 -14.98 0.77 2.75
N ALA A 290 -14.23 -0.30 2.47
CA ALA A 290 -14.76 -1.65 2.37
C ALA A 290 -15.33 -2.16 3.70
N LEU A 291 -14.62 -1.93 4.82
CA LEU A 291 -15.05 -2.29 6.16
C LEU A 291 -16.36 -1.59 6.53
N ASN A 292 -16.45 -0.29 6.26
CA ASN A 292 -17.69 0.47 6.50
C ASN A 292 -18.84 0.01 5.59
N ALA A 293 -18.55 -0.38 4.34
CA ALA A 293 -19.55 -0.93 3.44
C ALA A 293 -20.12 -2.27 3.95
N VAL A 294 -19.27 -3.15 4.48
CA VAL A 294 -19.72 -4.40 5.11
C VAL A 294 -20.57 -4.12 6.35
N LYS A 295 -20.08 -3.25 7.25
CA LYS A 295 -20.80 -2.86 8.48
C LYS A 295 -22.18 -2.30 8.20
N ASN A 296 -22.32 -1.50 7.14
CA ASN A 296 -23.55 -0.81 6.78
C ASN A 296 -24.45 -1.65 5.82
N ASN A 297 -24.12 -2.91 5.55
CA ASN A 297 -24.79 -3.78 4.58
C ASN A 297 -24.92 -3.14 3.18
N SER A 298 -23.96 -2.32 2.78
CA SER A 298 -23.88 -1.65 1.48
C SER A 298 -22.74 -2.16 0.60
N PHE A 299 -22.11 -3.25 1.00
CA PHE A 299 -21.03 -3.87 0.23
C PHE A 299 -21.55 -4.40 -1.11
N SER A 300 -20.84 -4.12 -2.18
CA SER A 300 -21.09 -4.66 -3.51
C SER A 300 -19.79 -4.78 -4.28
N GLY A 301 -19.71 -5.74 -5.20
CA GLY A 301 -18.63 -5.81 -6.17
C GLY A 301 -18.72 -4.63 -7.12
N LYS A 302 -17.80 -3.69 -6.98
CA LYS A 302 -17.69 -2.48 -7.81
C LYS A 302 -16.25 -1.98 -7.81
N ILE A 303 -15.93 -1.23 -8.84
CA ILE A 303 -14.65 -0.50 -8.93
C ILE A 303 -14.82 0.84 -8.22
N ILE A 304 -13.83 1.19 -7.40
CA ILE A 304 -13.75 2.49 -6.73
C ILE A 304 -12.38 3.09 -7.03
N THR A 305 -12.39 4.28 -7.60
CA THR A 305 -11.17 5.03 -7.89
C THR A 305 -10.90 6.05 -6.80
N PHE A 306 -9.70 6.02 -6.27
CA PHE A 306 -9.16 6.93 -5.28
C PHE A 306 -8.15 7.88 -5.95
N ASP A 307 -8.62 9.04 -6.38
CA ASP A 307 -7.85 10.08 -7.06
C ASP A 307 -7.37 11.18 -6.09
N LEU A 308 -6.70 12.18 -6.64
CA LEU A 308 -6.23 13.36 -5.87
C LEU A 308 -7.39 14.20 -5.33
N LYS A 309 -8.52 14.24 -6.03
CA LYS A 309 -9.72 14.97 -5.62
C LYS A 309 -10.43 14.29 -4.46
N ALA A 310 -10.43 12.96 -4.45
CA ALA A 310 -10.94 12.14 -3.34
C ALA A 310 -9.92 11.96 -2.20
N GLU A 311 -8.78 12.66 -2.28
CA GLU A 311 -7.65 12.53 -1.34
C GLU A 311 -7.11 11.09 -1.22
N GLY A 312 -7.32 10.26 -2.25
CA GLY A 312 -6.81 8.90 -2.32
C GLY A 312 -5.31 8.82 -2.60
N VAL A 313 -4.78 9.84 -3.26
CA VAL A 313 -3.34 10.02 -3.50
C VAL A 313 -2.90 11.43 -3.10
N GLY A 314 -1.59 11.62 -2.94
CA GLY A 314 -1.05 12.92 -2.53
C GLY A 314 0.46 12.90 -2.35
N TYR A 315 0.97 13.81 -1.54
CA TYR A 315 2.40 13.87 -1.19
C TYR A 315 2.59 14.19 0.29
N SER A 316 3.72 13.77 0.86
CA SER A 316 4.09 14.07 2.25
C SER A 316 4.75 15.45 2.37
N THR A 317 4.42 16.16 3.44
CA THR A 317 5.05 17.42 3.84
C THR A 317 5.90 17.31 5.11
N ALA A 318 6.22 16.09 5.54
CA ALA A 318 6.92 15.85 6.80
C ALA A 318 8.35 16.38 6.81
N ASN A 319 9.03 16.36 5.64
CA ASN A 319 10.41 16.84 5.56
C ASN A 319 10.48 18.36 5.38
N SER A 320 11.10 19.04 6.33
CA SER A 320 11.33 20.49 6.31
C SER A 320 12.24 20.97 5.17
N ALA A 321 12.94 20.06 4.48
CA ALA A 321 13.70 20.38 3.26
C ALA A 321 12.79 20.76 2.08
N ILE A 322 11.51 20.40 2.11
CA ILE A 322 10.49 20.97 1.23
C ILE A 322 10.13 22.36 1.74
N SER A 323 10.70 23.38 1.10
CA SER A 323 10.45 24.77 1.51
C SER A 323 8.99 25.15 1.37
N LYS A 324 8.59 26.21 2.08
CA LYS A 324 7.25 26.79 1.93
C LYS A 324 6.97 27.20 0.49
N ALA A 325 7.95 27.71 -0.23
CA ALA A 325 7.78 28.10 -1.63
C ALA A 325 7.44 26.87 -2.52
N ILE A 326 8.09 25.73 -2.29
CA ILE A 326 7.79 24.46 -2.99
C ILE A 326 6.38 24.00 -2.61
N THR A 327 6.03 23.98 -1.33
CA THR A 327 4.70 23.57 -0.87
C THR A 327 3.60 24.44 -1.49
N ASP A 328 3.76 25.77 -1.52
CA ASP A 328 2.79 26.68 -2.13
C ASP A 328 2.58 26.39 -3.62
N GLN A 329 3.66 26.07 -4.35
CA GLN A 329 3.56 25.68 -5.76
C GLN A 329 2.88 24.31 -5.93
N LEU A 330 3.18 23.33 -5.08
CA LEU A 330 2.52 22.02 -5.10
C LEU A 330 1.02 22.16 -4.86
N GLU A 331 0.59 23.01 -3.94
CA GLU A 331 -0.84 23.26 -3.69
C GLU A 331 -1.53 23.97 -4.88
N ILE A 332 -0.82 24.81 -5.62
CA ILE A 332 -1.34 25.38 -6.88
C ILE A 332 -1.52 24.29 -7.93
N VAL A 333 -0.50 23.44 -8.11
CA VAL A 333 -0.53 22.32 -9.06
C VAL A 333 -1.64 21.34 -8.70
N LYS A 334 -1.73 20.95 -7.42
CA LYS A 334 -2.80 20.07 -6.90
C LYS A 334 -4.19 20.59 -7.27
N ARG A 335 -4.46 21.88 -7.04
CA ARG A 335 -5.74 22.50 -7.43
C ARG A 335 -5.99 22.45 -8.93
N LYS A 336 -4.97 22.68 -9.75
CA LYS A 336 -5.11 22.62 -11.21
C LYS A 336 -5.43 21.22 -11.69
N ILE A 337 -4.83 20.18 -11.11
CA ILE A 337 -5.15 18.79 -11.42
C ILE A 337 -6.60 18.48 -11.01
N THR A 338 -6.98 18.79 -9.76
CA THR A 338 -8.32 18.48 -9.25
C THR A 338 -9.44 19.24 -9.96
N ASN A 339 -9.13 20.40 -10.57
CA ASN A 339 -10.04 21.18 -11.41
C ASN A 339 -10.04 20.75 -12.89
N GLY A 340 -9.17 19.79 -13.28
CA GLY A 340 -9.04 19.33 -14.66
C GLY A 340 -8.27 20.28 -15.60
N GLU A 341 -7.61 21.31 -15.06
CA GLU A 341 -6.78 22.24 -15.83
C GLU A 341 -5.46 21.62 -16.28
N ILE A 342 -4.93 20.67 -15.50
CA ILE A 342 -3.79 19.83 -15.83
C ILE A 342 -4.31 18.39 -15.95
N GLN A 343 -4.09 17.79 -17.10
CA GLN A 343 -4.35 16.37 -17.34
C GLN A 343 -3.03 15.65 -17.46
N ILE A 344 -2.89 14.55 -16.73
CA ILE A 344 -1.68 13.74 -16.65
C ILE A 344 -1.96 12.42 -17.36
N ALA A 345 -1.15 12.07 -18.34
CA ALA A 345 -1.28 10.81 -19.05
C ALA A 345 -1.02 9.63 -18.09
N PRO A 346 -1.98 8.70 -17.93
CA PRO A 346 -1.83 7.58 -17.00
C PRO A 346 -1.08 6.37 -17.59
N THR A 347 -0.88 6.33 -18.91
CA THR A 347 -0.24 5.22 -19.63
C THR A 347 1.03 5.65 -20.31
N LEU A 348 1.96 4.71 -20.55
CA LEU A 348 3.18 4.97 -21.31
C LEU A 348 2.84 5.42 -22.74
N ALA A 349 1.89 4.74 -23.38
CA ALA A 349 1.47 5.04 -24.75
C ALA A 349 0.91 6.46 -24.90
N GLU A 350 0.20 6.99 -23.92
CA GLU A 350 -0.28 8.37 -23.90
C GLU A 350 0.85 9.35 -23.59
N ALA A 351 1.67 9.06 -22.59
CA ALA A 351 2.78 9.92 -22.17
C ALA A 351 3.82 10.12 -23.29
N MET A 352 4.14 9.08 -24.04
CA MET A 352 5.09 9.13 -25.17
C MET A 352 4.63 10.06 -26.31
N ARG A 353 3.36 10.47 -26.35
CA ARG A 353 2.84 11.46 -27.32
C ARG A 353 3.09 12.90 -26.87
N LEU A 354 3.47 13.09 -25.62
CA LEU A 354 3.75 14.43 -25.08
C LEU A 354 5.11 14.94 -25.59
N PRO A 355 5.21 16.23 -25.95
CA PRO A 355 6.48 16.81 -26.38
C PRO A 355 7.58 16.67 -25.33
N GLY A 356 8.74 16.16 -25.74
CA GLY A 356 9.91 16.02 -24.85
C GLY A 356 9.88 14.83 -23.90
N PHE A 357 8.80 14.02 -23.92
CA PHE A 357 8.74 12.83 -23.08
C PHE A 357 9.75 11.75 -23.54
N PRO A 358 10.52 11.10 -22.63
CA PRO A 358 11.49 10.06 -22.99
C PRO A 358 10.85 8.88 -23.72
N GLN A 359 11.49 8.41 -24.79
CA GLN A 359 10.98 7.33 -25.65
C GLN A 359 11.60 5.95 -25.30
N ASN A 360 12.42 5.88 -24.28
CA ASN A 360 13.23 4.70 -23.93
C ASN A 360 13.03 4.22 -22.50
N LEU A 361 11.92 4.58 -21.86
CA LEU A 361 11.57 4.08 -20.54
C LEU A 361 11.19 2.59 -20.60
N ARG A 362 11.38 1.89 -19.49
CA ARG A 362 11.10 0.45 -19.34
C ARG A 362 9.70 0.15 -18.83
N ALA A 363 8.90 1.17 -18.57
CA ALA A 363 7.49 1.04 -18.25
C ALA A 363 6.75 0.20 -19.30
N ILE A 364 5.72 -0.51 -18.89
CA ILE A 364 4.83 -1.28 -19.78
C ILE A 364 3.38 -1.03 -19.37
N ASP A 365 2.48 -0.94 -20.35
CA ASP A 365 1.05 -0.69 -20.12
C ASP A 365 0.22 -1.99 -19.91
N ASP A 366 0.86 -3.15 -19.99
CA ASP A 366 0.22 -4.49 -19.90
C ASP A 366 0.35 -5.09 -18.49
#